data_81a5b242dade85e3e9eaeb5f2ccd0ad5
#
_entry.id   81a5b242dade85e3e9eaeb5f2ccd0ad5
#
_cell.length_a   1.000
_cell.length_b   1.000
_cell.length_c   1.000
_cell.angle_alpha   90.00
_cell.angle_beta   90.00
_cell.angle_gamma   90.00
#
_symmetry.space_group_name_H-M   'P 1'
#
loop_
_entity.id
_entity.type
_entity.pdbx_description
1 polymer ?
#
loop_
_entity_poly.entity_id
_entity_poly.type
_entity_poly.pdbx_seq_one_letter_code
_entity_poly.pdbx_strand_id
1 'polypeptide(L)'
;MPNTYIAGEYDVIVVGAGHAGCEAALACARLGVKTLILSINLDSIANMPCNPSIGGTGKGQLVREVDALGGEMGRAADHTMIQSRMLNRAKGPAVFSLRAQIDRREYQRYMKNVLEGQEDLDVRQAEATELLFDRTGTHLATPCTPATPRARWQRRRI
;
A
#
# COMPACT_ATOMS: atom_id res chain seq x y z
N MET A 1 -8.56 33.20 3.85
CA MET A 1 -7.58 32.09 3.71
C MET A 1 -8.28 30.83 4.19
N PRO A 2 -8.13 29.71 3.53
CA PRO A 2 -8.73 28.47 4.01
C PRO A 2 -8.09 28.08 5.35
N ASN A 3 -8.91 27.73 6.33
CA ASN A 3 -8.43 27.32 7.65
C ASN A 3 -7.65 26.00 7.51
N THR A 4 -6.38 25.99 7.85
CA THR A 4 -5.53 24.80 7.88
C THR A 4 -5.48 24.24 9.29
N TYR A 5 -5.56 22.94 9.49
CA TYR A 5 -5.40 22.29 10.80
C TYR A 5 -4.43 21.10 10.66
N ILE A 6 -3.81 20.74 11.78
CA ILE A 6 -2.98 19.52 11.85
C ILE A 6 -3.93 18.34 12.00
N ALA A 7 -3.95 17.46 11.02
CA ALA A 7 -4.78 16.25 11.01
C ALA A 7 -4.15 15.10 11.82
N GLY A 8 -2.86 15.16 12.08
CA GLY A 8 -2.08 14.20 12.85
C GLY A 8 -0.59 14.42 12.68
N GLU A 9 0.19 13.78 13.54
CA GLU A 9 1.64 13.73 13.47
C GLU A 9 2.09 12.30 13.32
N TYR A 10 2.96 12.03 12.37
CA TYR A 10 3.43 10.72 11.97
C TYR A 10 4.93 10.76 11.69
N ASP A 11 5.61 9.66 11.96
CA ASP A 11 7.02 9.51 11.64
C ASP A 11 7.22 9.23 10.14
N VAL A 12 6.26 8.51 9.54
CA VAL A 12 6.27 8.16 8.12
C VAL A 12 4.91 8.42 7.49
N ILE A 13 4.91 9.05 6.32
CA ILE A 13 3.72 9.22 5.48
C ILE A 13 3.95 8.53 4.14
N VAL A 14 3.11 7.55 3.84
CA VAL A 14 3.12 6.82 2.56
C VAL A 14 2.03 7.39 1.67
N VAL A 15 2.41 7.91 0.50
CA VAL A 15 1.48 8.47 -0.47
C VAL A 15 1.18 7.45 -1.55
N GLY A 16 -0.05 6.96 -1.56
CA GLY A 16 -0.55 5.97 -2.49
C GLY A 16 -0.59 4.55 -1.91
N ALA A 17 -1.78 3.93 -1.94
CA ALA A 17 -2.04 2.59 -1.44
C ALA A 17 -2.07 1.52 -2.56
N GLY A 18 -1.13 1.60 -3.50
CA GLY A 18 -0.80 0.51 -4.41
C GLY A 18 -0.01 -0.59 -3.69
N HIS A 19 0.39 -1.66 -4.40
CA HIS A 19 1.12 -2.77 -3.76
C HIS A 19 2.37 -2.33 -3.00
N ALA A 20 3.21 -1.50 -3.61
CA ALA A 20 4.42 -1.00 -2.96
C ALA A 20 4.11 -0.12 -1.73
N GLY A 21 3.09 0.73 -1.81
CA GLY A 21 2.68 1.56 -0.68
C GLY A 21 2.12 0.74 0.47
N CYS A 22 1.31 -0.29 0.19
CA CYS A 22 0.82 -1.21 1.22
C CYS A 22 1.98 -1.92 1.95
N GLU A 23 2.94 -2.46 1.21
CA GLU A 23 4.10 -3.13 1.80
C GLU A 23 4.97 -2.16 2.62
N ALA A 24 5.23 -0.95 2.10
CA ALA A 24 6.00 0.06 2.82
C ALA A 24 5.31 0.49 4.12
N ALA A 25 4.00 0.75 4.09
CA ALA A 25 3.24 1.15 5.27
C ALA A 25 3.20 0.06 6.33
N LEU A 26 2.94 -1.19 5.92
CA LEU A 26 2.94 -2.34 6.83
C LEU A 26 4.33 -2.59 7.43
N ALA A 27 5.40 -2.46 6.63
CA ALA A 27 6.76 -2.63 7.13
C ALA A 27 7.10 -1.58 8.21
N CYS A 28 6.79 -0.30 7.96
CA CYS A 28 7.02 0.77 8.94
C CYS A 28 6.22 0.53 10.22
N ALA A 29 4.93 0.26 10.11
CA ALA A 29 4.06 0.04 11.28
C ALA A 29 4.50 -1.18 12.10
N ARG A 30 4.87 -2.29 11.44
CA ARG A 30 5.38 -3.50 12.12
C ARG A 30 6.73 -3.30 12.83
N LEU A 31 7.48 -2.27 12.44
CA LEU A 31 8.68 -1.82 13.15
C LEU A 31 8.36 -0.87 14.31
N GLY A 32 7.09 -0.61 14.61
CA GLY A 32 6.65 0.31 15.67
C GLY A 32 6.77 1.78 15.30
N VAL A 33 6.81 2.09 14.01
CA VAL A 33 6.89 3.46 13.50
C VAL A 33 5.49 3.97 13.21
N LYS A 34 5.09 5.08 13.81
CA LYS A 34 3.76 5.66 13.60
C LYS A 34 3.59 6.13 12.16
N THR A 35 2.76 5.43 11.41
CA THR A 35 2.68 5.54 9.96
C THR A 35 1.29 6.00 9.50
N LEU A 36 1.27 6.86 8.49
CA LEU A 36 0.06 7.23 7.76
C LEU A 36 0.18 6.75 6.32
N ILE A 37 -0.85 6.07 5.82
CA ILE A 37 -0.99 5.80 4.38
C ILE A 37 -2.15 6.61 3.80
N LEU A 38 -1.88 7.34 2.71
CA LEU A 38 -2.87 8.12 1.98
C LEU A 38 -3.27 7.43 0.69
N SER A 39 -4.57 7.38 0.41
CA SER A 39 -5.12 6.93 -0.86
C SER A 39 -6.19 7.88 -1.35
N ILE A 40 -6.23 8.14 -2.65
CA ILE A 40 -7.30 8.94 -3.27
C ILE A 40 -8.66 8.21 -3.13
N ASN A 41 -8.63 6.88 -3.18
CA ASN A 41 -9.83 6.06 -3.03
C ASN A 41 -9.50 4.80 -2.22
N LEU A 42 -10.17 4.59 -1.11
CA LEU A 42 -9.99 3.43 -0.23
C LEU A 42 -10.44 2.11 -0.89
N ASP A 43 -11.34 2.18 -1.86
CA ASP A 43 -11.76 1.01 -2.64
C ASP A 43 -10.75 0.61 -3.73
N SER A 44 -9.67 1.39 -3.88
CA SER A 44 -8.57 1.13 -4.82
C SER A 44 -7.30 0.61 -4.14
N ILE A 45 -7.34 0.36 -2.83
CA ILE A 45 -6.21 -0.22 -2.09
C ILE A 45 -5.82 -1.55 -2.71
N ALA A 46 -4.52 -1.73 -2.96
CA ALA A 46 -3.94 -2.95 -3.55
C ALA A 46 -4.65 -3.43 -4.84
N ASN A 47 -5.16 -2.50 -5.64
CA ASN A 47 -5.92 -2.83 -6.85
C ASN A 47 -5.04 -3.54 -7.89
N MET A 48 -5.60 -4.56 -8.53
CA MET A 48 -5.01 -5.29 -9.66
C MET A 48 -5.77 -4.96 -10.95
N PRO A 49 -5.44 -3.85 -11.66
CA PRO A 49 -6.24 -3.38 -12.80
C PRO A 49 -6.17 -4.28 -14.03
N CYS A 50 -5.08 -5.03 -14.18
CA CYS A 50 -4.88 -5.98 -15.29
C CYS A 50 -5.29 -7.41 -14.91
N ASN A 51 -4.49 -8.40 -15.33
CA ASN A 51 -4.65 -9.78 -14.88
C ASN A 51 -4.44 -9.88 -13.37
N PRO A 52 -5.43 -10.34 -12.61
CA PRO A 52 -5.28 -10.50 -11.18
C PRO A 52 -4.39 -11.71 -10.88
N SER A 53 -3.08 -11.53 -10.96
CA SER A 53 -2.11 -12.59 -10.73
C SER A 53 -0.86 -12.08 -10.03
N ILE A 54 -0.33 -12.91 -9.14
CA ILE A 54 0.90 -12.68 -8.39
C ILE A 54 1.97 -13.66 -8.87
N GLY A 55 3.21 -13.19 -9.00
CA GLY A 55 4.32 -13.99 -9.49
C GLY A 55 4.44 -14.02 -11.01
N GLY A 56 4.95 -15.14 -11.55
CA GLY A 56 5.28 -15.29 -12.97
C GLY A 56 6.73 -14.95 -13.29
N THR A 57 7.09 -15.06 -14.58
CA THR A 57 8.47 -14.88 -15.05
C THR A 57 8.97 -13.46 -14.74
N GLY A 58 10.12 -13.35 -14.05
CA GLY A 58 10.73 -12.08 -13.65
C GLY A 58 10.05 -11.35 -12.48
N LYS A 59 8.93 -11.86 -11.97
CA LYS A 59 8.17 -11.23 -10.87
C LYS A 59 8.11 -12.10 -9.61
N GLY A 60 8.13 -13.43 -9.77
CA GLY A 60 8.04 -14.36 -8.64
C GLY A 60 9.19 -14.25 -7.66
N GLN A 61 10.38 -13.86 -8.12
CA GLN A 61 11.55 -13.63 -7.27
C GLN A 61 11.29 -12.44 -6.33
N LEU A 62 10.81 -11.33 -6.86
CA LEU A 62 10.51 -10.12 -6.05
C LEU A 62 9.45 -10.42 -4.98
N VAL A 63 8.40 -11.17 -5.32
CA VAL A 63 7.38 -11.56 -4.34
C VAL A 63 8.00 -12.38 -3.21
N ARG A 64 8.88 -13.33 -3.52
CA ARG A 64 9.56 -14.16 -2.51
C ARG A 64 10.54 -13.37 -1.66
N GLU A 65 11.24 -12.40 -2.23
CA GLU A 65 12.14 -11.50 -1.49
C GLU A 65 11.33 -10.64 -0.51
N VAL A 66 10.22 -10.06 -0.94
CA VAL A 66 9.32 -9.30 -0.08
C VAL A 66 8.72 -10.19 1.02
N ASP A 67 8.27 -11.40 0.69
CA ASP A 67 7.73 -12.37 1.64
C ASP A 67 8.78 -12.79 2.68
N ALA A 68 10.01 -13.04 2.27
CA ALA A 68 11.13 -13.38 3.16
C ALA A 68 11.46 -12.24 4.16
N LEU A 69 11.15 -11.01 3.83
CA LEU A 69 11.27 -9.84 4.69
C LEU A 69 10.02 -9.59 5.56
N GLY A 70 9.04 -10.47 5.52
CA GLY A 70 7.79 -10.35 6.28
C GLY A 70 6.70 -9.54 5.58
N GLY A 71 6.78 -9.38 4.25
CA GLY A 71 5.76 -8.71 3.44
C GLY A 71 4.43 -9.46 3.41
N GLU A 72 3.39 -8.76 2.98
CA GLU A 72 2.01 -9.25 3.04
C GLU A 72 1.51 -9.83 1.71
N MET A 73 2.13 -9.44 0.59
CA MET A 73 1.67 -9.84 -0.75
C MET A 73 1.63 -11.36 -0.95
N GLY A 74 2.64 -12.08 -0.44
CA GLY A 74 2.70 -13.54 -0.50
C GLY A 74 1.55 -14.19 0.27
N ARG A 75 1.33 -13.75 1.49
CA ARG A 75 0.22 -14.20 2.37
C ARG A 75 -1.14 -13.92 1.76
N ALA A 76 -1.33 -12.70 1.26
CA ALA A 76 -2.57 -12.32 0.57
C ALA A 76 -2.80 -13.19 -0.67
N ALA A 77 -1.75 -13.52 -1.42
CA ALA A 77 -1.84 -14.41 -2.57
C ALA A 77 -2.26 -15.82 -2.16
N ASP A 78 -1.69 -16.38 -1.09
CA ASP A 78 -2.04 -17.71 -0.59
C ASP A 78 -3.50 -17.80 -0.12
N HIS A 79 -4.02 -16.72 0.51
CA HIS A 79 -5.41 -16.67 0.95
C HIS A 79 -6.44 -16.48 -0.17
N THR A 80 -6.04 -15.86 -1.28
CA THR A 80 -7.00 -15.39 -2.30
C THR A 80 -6.77 -15.98 -3.68
N MET A 81 -5.79 -16.90 -3.82
CA MET A 81 -5.55 -17.56 -5.08
C MET A 81 -6.67 -18.53 -5.46
N ILE A 82 -7.07 -18.46 -6.72
CA ILE A 82 -8.01 -19.39 -7.33
C ILE A 82 -7.25 -20.57 -7.92
N GLN A 83 -6.06 -20.32 -8.47
CA GLN A 83 -5.22 -21.31 -9.12
C GLN A 83 -3.74 -20.94 -8.98
N SER A 84 -2.91 -21.93 -8.74
CA SER A 84 -1.45 -21.81 -8.79
C SER A 84 -0.89 -22.69 -9.92
N ARG A 85 0.00 -22.13 -10.73
CA ARG A 85 0.58 -22.83 -11.87
C ARG A 85 2.07 -22.51 -12.05
N MET A 86 2.87 -23.57 -12.26
CA MET A 86 4.26 -23.41 -12.67
C MET A 86 4.34 -23.15 -14.17
N LEU A 87 4.89 -21.99 -14.55
CA LEU A 87 5.15 -21.60 -15.93
C LEU A 87 6.50 -22.14 -16.42
N ASN A 88 6.68 -22.21 -17.74
CA ASN A 88 7.93 -22.53 -18.43
C ASN A 88 8.49 -23.94 -18.14
N ARG A 89 7.67 -24.91 -17.76
CA ARG A 89 8.11 -26.27 -17.46
C ARG A 89 8.89 -26.94 -18.62
N ALA A 90 8.55 -26.58 -19.86
CA ALA A 90 9.25 -27.13 -21.06
C ALA A 90 10.58 -26.40 -21.35
N LYS A 91 10.92 -25.32 -20.65
CA LYS A 91 12.11 -24.49 -20.91
C LYS A 91 13.28 -24.78 -19.97
N GLY A 92 13.09 -25.67 -19.00
CA GLY A 92 14.09 -26.05 -18.00
C GLY A 92 13.97 -25.32 -16.67
N PRO A 93 14.61 -25.84 -15.60
CA PRO A 93 14.45 -25.39 -14.22
C PRO A 93 14.84 -23.93 -13.97
N ALA A 94 15.80 -23.42 -14.72
CA ALA A 94 16.31 -22.03 -14.54
C ALA A 94 15.25 -20.94 -14.77
N VAL A 95 14.19 -21.27 -15.52
CA VAL A 95 13.11 -20.32 -15.85
C VAL A 95 11.75 -20.74 -15.29
N PHE A 96 11.71 -21.72 -14.39
CA PHE A 96 10.49 -22.09 -13.68
C PHE A 96 9.97 -20.90 -12.89
N SER A 97 8.71 -20.56 -13.09
CA SER A 97 8.10 -19.40 -12.48
C SER A 97 6.71 -19.73 -11.98
N LEU A 98 6.55 -19.69 -10.66
CA LEU A 98 5.25 -19.87 -10.05
C LEU A 98 4.39 -18.64 -10.31
N ARG A 99 3.15 -18.84 -10.73
CA ARG A 99 2.14 -17.79 -10.91
C ARG A 99 0.84 -18.23 -10.24
N ALA A 100 0.36 -17.40 -9.34
CA ALA A 100 -0.95 -17.54 -8.72
C ALA A 100 -1.96 -16.65 -9.45
N GLN A 101 -3.08 -17.21 -9.85
CA GLN A 101 -4.26 -16.47 -10.30
C GLN A 101 -5.06 -16.10 -9.06
N ILE A 102 -5.40 -14.84 -8.92
CA ILE A 102 -5.97 -14.26 -7.70
C ILE A 102 -7.43 -13.86 -7.91
N ASP A 103 -8.28 -14.06 -6.91
CA ASP A 103 -9.54 -13.35 -6.82
C ASP A 103 -9.27 -11.89 -6.47
N ARG A 104 -9.54 -10.98 -7.41
CA ARG A 104 -9.23 -9.56 -7.28
C ARG A 104 -9.94 -8.92 -6.10
N ARG A 105 -11.22 -9.23 -5.89
CA ARG A 105 -12.04 -8.61 -4.85
C ARG A 105 -11.64 -9.09 -3.47
N GLU A 106 -11.40 -10.39 -3.34
CA GLU A 106 -10.93 -10.99 -2.11
C GLU A 106 -9.55 -10.47 -1.73
N TYR A 107 -8.64 -10.31 -2.69
CA TYR A 107 -7.31 -9.76 -2.46
C TYR A 107 -7.38 -8.31 -1.95
N GLN A 108 -8.19 -7.48 -2.59
CA GLN A 108 -8.39 -6.09 -2.13
C GLN A 108 -8.98 -6.04 -0.73
N ARG A 109 -10.00 -6.85 -0.47
CA ARG A 109 -10.64 -6.95 0.85
C ARG A 109 -9.65 -7.43 1.91
N TYR A 110 -8.87 -8.45 1.61
CA TYR A 110 -7.84 -8.96 2.50
C TYR A 110 -6.81 -7.87 2.84
N MET A 111 -6.22 -7.25 1.83
CA MET A 111 -5.21 -6.21 2.03
C MET A 111 -5.76 -4.99 2.79
N LYS A 112 -6.98 -4.57 2.49
CA LYS A 112 -7.65 -3.48 3.21
C LYS A 112 -7.83 -3.81 4.69
N ASN A 113 -8.33 -5.00 5.00
CA ASN A 113 -8.52 -5.45 6.38
C ASN A 113 -7.18 -5.53 7.14
N VAL A 114 -6.11 -5.99 6.50
CA VAL A 114 -4.77 -6.03 7.10
C VAL A 114 -4.26 -4.64 7.42
N LEU A 115 -4.41 -3.68 6.50
CA LEU A 115 -3.99 -2.29 6.71
C LEU A 115 -4.79 -1.62 7.82
N GLU A 116 -6.12 -1.78 7.82
CA GLU A 116 -7.01 -1.16 8.81
C GLU A 116 -6.88 -1.79 10.20
N GLY A 117 -6.45 -3.05 10.28
CA GLY A 117 -6.22 -3.76 11.53
C GLY A 117 -4.79 -3.66 12.07
N GLN A 118 -3.86 -3.04 11.34
CA GLN A 118 -2.47 -2.93 11.76
C GLN A 118 -2.30 -1.83 12.81
N GLU A 119 -1.72 -2.17 13.97
CA GLU A 119 -1.29 -1.17 14.96
C GLU A 119 -0.26 -0.20 14.37
N ASP A 120 -0.22 1.03 14.87
CA ASP A 120 0.64 2.11 14.42
C ASP A 120 0.46 2.52 12.95
N LEU A 121 -0.66 2.14 12.31
CA LEU A 121 -0.98 2.48 10.93
C LEU A 121 -2.36 3.15 10.80
N ASP A 122 -2.36 4.42 10.41
CA ASP A 122 -3.57 5.12 10.01
C ASP A 122 -3.77 5.05 8.49
N VAL A 123 -4.97 4.66 8.06
CA VAL A 123 -5.37 4.65 6.65
C VAL A 123 -6.35 5.79 6.39
N ARG A 124 -6.01 6.72 5.49
CA ARG A 124 -6.89 7.87 5.21
C ARG A 124 -7.09 8.10 3.72
N GLN A 125 -8.33 8.49 3.39
CA GLN A 125 -8.67 8.91 2.05
C GLN A 125 -8.39 10.40 1.88
N ALA A 126 -7.32 10.71 1.16
CA ALA A 126 -6.93 12.07 0.86
C ALA A 126 -5.98 12.12 -0.34
N GLU A 127 -5.90 13.29 -0.96
CA GLU A 127 -4.94 13.60 -2.02
C GLU A 127 -3.81 14.46 -1.42
N ALA A 128 -2.57 13.98 -1.49
CA ALA A 128 -1.40 14.78 -1.14
C ALA A 128 -1.18 15.82 -2.25
N THR A 129 -1.18 17.09 -1.88
CA THR A 129 -1.11 18.20 -2.86
C THR A 129 0.27 18.83 -2.97
N GLU A 130 1.07 18.73 -1.89
CA GLU A 130 2.37 19.37 -1.81
C GLU A 130 3.26 18.68 -0.77
N LEU A 131 4.55 18.89 -0.84
CA LEU A 131 5.51 18.57 0.22
C LEU A 131 6.15 19.86 0.72
N LEU A 132 6.04 20.14 2.01
CA LEU A 132 6.64 21.32 2.62
C LEU A 132 7.93 20.93 3.34
N PHE A 133 8.98 21.67 3.06
CA PHE A 133 10.30 21.49 3.65
C PHE A 133 10.74 22.76 4.38
N ASP A 134 11.56 22.61 5.40
CA ASP A 134 12.24 23.73 6.03
C ASP A 134 13.47 24.19 5.18
N ARG A 135 14.17 25.21 5.68
CA ARG A 135 15.36 25.74 5.01
C ARG A 135 16.53 24.77 4.98
N THR A 136 16.52 23.74 5.80
CA THR A 136 17.54 22.70 5.88
C THR A 136 17.23 21.51 4.99
N GLY A 137 16.05 21.49 4.35
CA GLY A 137 15.58 20.39 3.52
C GLY A 137 14.88 19.29 4.32
N THR A 138 14.57 19.53 5.61
CA THR A 138 13.79 18.61 6.42
C THR A 138 12.29 18.74 6.06
N HIS A 139 11.63 17.62 5.84
CA HIS A 139 10.20 17.59 5.55
C HIS A 139 9.40 18.02 6.79
N LEU A 140 8.58 19.07 6.64
CA LEU A 140 7.74 19.62 7.72
C LEU A 140 6.32 19.11 7.68
N ALA A 141 5.72 19.04 6.51
CA ALA A 141 4.32 18.69 6.37
C ALA A 141 3.98 18.18 4.96
N THR A 142 2.97 17.35 4.88
CA THR A 142 2.33 16.96 3.62
C THR A 142 0.90 17.49 3.64
N PRO A 143 0.62 18.67 3.06
CA PRO A 143 -0.72 19.17 2.86
C PRO A 143 -1.54 18.16 2.06
N CYS A 144 -2.74 17.88 2.54
CA CYS A 144 -3.66 17.00 1.83
C CYS A 144 -5.07 17.57 1.83
N THR A 145 -5.82 17.23 0.80
CA THR A 145 -7.24 17.55 0.67
C THR A 145 -8.07 16.28 0.71
N PRO A 146 -9.29 16.31 1.28
CA PRO A 146 -10.19 15.18 1.19
C PRO A 146 -10.44 14.81 -0.27
N ALA A 147 -10.30 13.55 -0.62
CA ALA A 147 -10.50 13.06 -1.99
C ALA A 147 -11.98 13.04 -2.41
N THR A 148 -12.90 13.34 -1.49
CA THR A 148 -14.33 13.50 -1.77
C THR A 148 -14.81 14.90 -1.40
N PRO A 149 -15.64 15.58 -2.23
CA PRO A 149 -16.09 16.97 -1.99
C PRO A 149 -16.95 17.19 -0.75
N ARG A 150 -17.35 16.14 -0.04
CA ARG A 150 -18.25 16.20 1.11
C ARG A 150 -17.58 16.21 2.48
N ALA A 151 -16.31 15.92 2.60
CA ALA A 151 -15.58 16.00 3.86
C ALA A 151 -14.98 17.40 4.02
N ARG A 152 -15.73 18.32 4.59
CA ARG A 152 -15.18 19.60 5.06
C ARG A 152 -14.35 19.36 6.30
N TRP A 153 -13.04 19.18 6.14
CA TRP A 153 -12.10 19.15 7.25
C TRP A 153 -11.88 20.61 7.72
N GLN A 154 -12.23 20.89 8.96
CA GLN A 154 -11.94 22.20 9.55
C GLN A 154 -10.46 22.24 9.96
N ARG A 155 -9.79 23.30 9.58
CA ARG A 155 -8.34 23.51 9.65
C ARG A 155 -7.98 24.44 10.80
N ARG A 156 -6.99 24.13 11.62
CA ARG A 156 -6.39 25.10 12.56
C ARG A 156 -5.01 25.54 12.05
N ARG A 157 -4.68 26.80 12.35
CA ARG A 157 -3.39 27.41 12.02
C ARG A 157 -2.30 26.92 12.99
N ILE A 158 -1.11 26.76 12.44
CA ILE A 158 0.14 26.95 13.18
C ILE A 158 0.48 28.42 13.14
#